data_6601f29401361abd0c35c7caae040dda
#
_entry.id   6601f29401361abd0c35c7caae040dda
#
_cell.length_a   1.000
_cell.length_b   1.000
_cell.length_c   1.000
_cell.angle_alpha   90.00
_cell.angle_beta   90.00
_cell.angle_gamma   90.00
#
_symmetry.space_group_name_H-M   'P 1'
#
loop_
_entity.id
_entity.type
_entity.pdbx_description
1 polymer ?
#
loop_
_entity_poly.entity_id
_entity_poly.type
_entity_poly.pdbx_seq_one_letter_code
_entity_poly.pdbx_strand_id
1 'polypeptide(L)'
;MLDRKLAHLQAHSGHELRVRQWLRNAALCAALAAAYPIALQAATYQVFVTNERSGDVTVIDGHDLKVTATIPVGKRPRGIHLSPDGKVVYVALSGTPIEGPPQIDAHGNPIFDKKKGDDDDENADKSADGIGVLDVGALKLTGKLNAGSDPEEFALSKDGRQIYISNEDTKSASVIDIRSGKLQHIIPVGQEPEGVTTTPDGKQFYVTCEAGGDIYVIDAHSYTAVTHFKVNGRPRSVAFLSIGGIGFIPSESAGELNIVDSVNAKVLKTIRLPAGSRPMRVKLSPDEKRLYVSNGRAGTISVFDSHTYELLDTIKVGARPWGIGVSPDGKFLFAANGPSNDISVVDLMTNKEVSRIKAGSSPWGIAITSR
;
A
#
# COMPACT_ATOMS: atom_id res chain seq x y z
N MET A 1 83.42 26.38 6.59
CA MET A 1 82.40 27.27 6.00
C MET A 1 81.67 26.66 4.78
N LEU A 2 82.18 25.54 4.23
CA LEU A 2 81.57 24.86 3.10
C LEU A 2 80.40 23.93 3.50
N ASP A 3 80.45 23.32 4.69
CA ASP A 3 79.43 22.32 5.10
C ASP A 3 78.01 22.87 5.39
N ARG A 4 77.91 24.14 5.77
CA ARG A 4 76.58 24.77 5.99
C ARG A 4 75.84 25.15 4.70
N LYS A 5 76.53 25.31 3.57
CA LYS A 5 75.89 25.63 2.27
C LYS A 5 75.32 24.37 1.57
N LEU A 6 75.96 23.19 1.76
CA LEU A 6 75.45 21.93 1.25
C LEU A 6 74.18 21.44 1.95
N ALA A 7 74.07 21.62 3.25
CA ALA A 7 72.85 21.26 3.99
C ALA A 7 71.61 22.10 3.60
N HIS A 8 71.79 23.35 3.23
CA HIS A 8 70.69 24.23 2.77
C HIS A 8 70.18 23.87 1.36
N LEU A 9 71.06 23.39 0.45
CA LEU A 9 70.68 22.97 -0.90
C LEU A 9 69.99 21.62 -0.92
N GLN A 10 70.31 20.69 -0.04
CA GLN A 10 69.60 19.40 0.09
C GLN A 10 68.21 19.57 0.73
N ALA A 11 68.00 20.49 1.65
CA ALA A 11 66.68 20.76 2.26
C ALA A 11 65.69 21.39 1.26
N HIS A 12 66.14 22.25 0.33
CA HIS A 12 65.30 22.83 -0.67
C HIS A 12 64.85 21.85 -1.76
N SER A 13 65.73 20.91 -2.19
CA SER A 13 65.36 19.90 -3.21
C SER A 13 64.37 18.89 -2.71
N GLY A 14 64.42 18.52 -1.39
CA GLY A 14 63.47 17.58 -0.77
C GLY A 14 62.08 18.17 -0.59
N HIS A 15 61.96 19.49 -0.41
CA HIS A 15 60.67 20.15 -0.27
C HIS A 15 59.94 20.29 -1.59
N GLU A 16 60.65 20.63 -2.67
CA GLU A 16 60.06 20.72 -4.03
C GLU A 16 59.61 19.37 -4.54
N LEU A 17 60.34 18.29 -4.29
CA LEU A 17 59.95 16.93 -4.67
C LEU A 17 58.68 16.47 -3.94
N ARG A 18 58.55 16.76 -2.66
CA ARG A 18 57.35 16.43 -1.87
C ARG A 18 56.11 17.22 -2.34
N VAL A 19 56.24 18.51 -2.63
CA VAL A 19 55.16 19.36 -3.10
C VAL A 19 54.70 18.89 -4.50
N ARG A 20 55.65 18.56 -5.41
CA ARG A 20 55.29 18.00 -6.74
C ARG A 20 54.61 16.65 -6.64
N GLN A 21 55.01 15.79 -5.73
CA GLN A 21 54.38 14.50 -5.49
C GLN A 21 52.99 14.62 -4.88
N TRP A 22 52.77 15.58 -3.94
CA TRP A 22 51.48 15.90 -3.39
C TRP A 22 50.52 16.47 -4.43
N LEU A 23 50.99 17.40 -5.29
CA LEU A 23 50.19 17.94 -6.40
C LEU A 23 49.83 16.90 -7.45
N ARG A 24 50.75 15.94 -7.77
CA ARG A 24 50.44 14.83 -8.65
C ARG A 24 49.41 13.87 -8.06
N ASN A 25 49.49 13.57 -6.77
CA ASN A 25 48.52 12.73 -6.09
C ASN A 25 47.15 13.44 -5.93
N ALA A 26 47.13 14.74 -5.69
CA ALA A 26 45.89 15.53 -5.65
C ALA A 26 45.22 15.63 -7.04
N ALA A 27 46.03 15.74 -8.13
CA ALA A 27 45.53 15.73 -9.48
C ALA A 27 45.00 14.34 -9.91
N LEU A 28 45.64 13.24 -9.44
CA LEU A 28 45.15 11.88 -9.68
C LEU A 28 43.85 11.59 -8.92
N CYS A 29 43.70 12.07 -7.69
CA CYS A 29 42.45 11.97 -6.93
C CYS A 29 41.31 12.81 -7.54
N ALA A 30 41.62 13.99 -8.08
CA ALA A 30 40.64 14.83 -8.78
C ALA A 30 40.23 14.22 -10.14
N ALA A 31 41.17 13.57 -10.85
CA ALA A 31 40.87 12.88 -12.14
C ALA A 31 40.03 11.61 -11.91
N LEU A 32 40.25 10.88 -10.82
CA LEU A 32 39.45 9.71 -10.47
C LEU A 32 38.03 10.09 -9.97
N ALA A 33 37.85 11.26 -9.37
CA ALA A 33 36.52 11.78 -8.99
C ALA A 33 35.71 12.30 -10.19
N ALA A 34 36.38 12.67 -11.31
CA ALA A 34 35.70 13.14 -12.52
C ALA A 34 35.32 12.02 -13.50
N ALA A 35 35.72 10.75 -13.25
CA ALA A 35 35.58 9.67 -14.22
C ALA A 35 34.42 8.68 -13.94
N TYR A 36 33.66 8.87 -12.86
CA TYR A 36 32.40 8.15 -12.68
C TYR A 36 31.27 9.18 -12.52
N PRO A 37 30.50 9.43 -13.57
CA PRO A 37 29.14 9.84 -13.33
C PRO A 37 28.51 8.64 -12.59
N ILE A 38 28.35 8.76 -11.26
CA ILE A 38 27.33 7.99 -10.57
C ILE A 38 26.04 8.49 -11.22
N ALA A 39 25.66 7.87 -12.32
CA ALA A 39 24.29 7.92 -12.76
C ALA A 39 23.54 7.34 -11.55
N LEU A 40 22.99 8.22 -10.72
CA LEU A 40 21.95 7.85 -9.76
C LEU A 40 20.84 7.33 -10.65
N GLN A 41 20.89 6.02 -10.92
CA GLN A 41 19.87 5.35 -11.72
C GLN A 41 18.63 5.52 -10.88
N ALA A 42 17.74 6.43 -11.29
CA ALA A 42 16.47 6.64 -10.64
C ALA A 42 15.86 5.26 -10.47
N ALA A 43 15.50 4.90 -9.23
CA ALA A 43 14.96 3.59 -8.95
C ALA A 43 13.75 3.40 -9.88
N THR A 44 13.90 2.48 -10.83
CA THR A 44 12.82 2.17 -11.76
C THR A 44 11.84 1.31 -10.99
N TYR A 45 10.61 1.76 -10.88
CA TYR A 45 9.51 1.01 -10.28
C TYR A 45 8.30 1.03 -11.20
N GLN A 46 7.43 0.06 -11.05
CA GLN A 46 6.14 0.02 -11.74
C GLN A 46 5.02 0.14 -10.73
N VAL A 47 3.97 0.86 -11.11
CA VAL A 47 2.75 1.02 -10.34
C VAL A 47 1.65 0.20 -11.01
N PHE A 48 1.10 -0.76 -10.28
CA PHE A 48 -0.01 -1.60 -10.71
C PHE A 48 -1.28 -1.11 -10.02
N VAL A 49 -2.32 -0.85 -10.78
CA VAL A 49 -3.59 -0.32 -10.28
C VAL A 49 -4.73 -1.20 -10.78
N THR A 50 -5.48 -1.79 -9.85
CA THR A 50 -6.70 -2.53 -10.19
C THR A 50 -7.82 -1.58 -10.59
N ASN A 51 -8.59 -1.95 -11.62
CA ASN A 51 -9.73 -1.19 -12.11
C ASN A 51 -10.99 -2.04 -11.97
N GLU A 52 -11.77 -1.78 -10.94
CA GLU A 52 -12.86 -2.65 -10.48
C GLU A 52 -13.91 -2.90 -11.56
N ARG A 53 -14.33 -1.86 -12.31
CA ARG A 53 -15.40 -1.98 -13.32
C ARG A 53 -14.91 -2.44 -14.68
N SER A 54 -13.69 -2.10 -15.08
CA SER A 54 -13.15 -2.55 -16.38
C SER A 54 -12.53 -3.94 -16.34
N GLY A 55 -12.28 -4.50 -15.14
CA GLY A 55 -11.78 -5.87 -15.01
C GLY A 55 -10.33 -6.05 -15.39
N ASP A 56 -9.52 -5.02 -15.23
CA ASP A 56 -8.12 -4.98 -15.65
C ASP A 56 -7.21 -4.35 -14.61
N VAL A 57 -5.90 -4.44 -14.85
CA VAL A 57 -4.85 -3.77 -14.11
C VAL A 57 -4.12 -2.80 -15.04
N THR A 58 -4.12 -1.52 -14.70
CA THR A 58 -3.27 -0.50 -15.35
C THR A 58 -1.86 -0.57 -14.79
N VAL A 59 -0.86 -0.63 -15.66
CA VAL A 59 0.56 -0.59 -15.28
C VAL A 59 1.16 0.74 -15.72
N ILE A 60 1.82 1.41 -14.77
CA ILE A 60 2.43 2.72 -14.98
C ILE A 60 3.93 2.61 -14.73
N ASP A 61 4.74 3.15 -15.64
CA ASP A 61 6.16 3.40 -15.39
C ASP A 61 6.32 4.52 -14.36
N GLY A 62 6.98 4.24 -13.24
CA GLY A 62 7.12 5.18 -12.14
C GLY A 62 8.10 6.32 -12.40
N HIS A 63 8.96 6.20 -13.41
CA HIS A 63 9.89 7.26 -13.82
C HIS A 63 9.20 8.26 -14.76
N ASP A 64 8.57 7.74 -15.82
CA ASP A 64 7.95 8.57 -16.86
C ASP A 64 6.51 8.96 -16.54
N LEU A 65 5.91 8.35 -15.52
CA LEU A 65 4.50 8.52 -15.13
C LEU A 65 3.53 8.25 -16.28
N LYS A 66 3.85 7.24 -17.11
CA LYS A 66 3.05 6.85 -18.27
C LYS A 66 2.50 5.44 -18.12
N VAL A 67 1.31 5.22 -18.62
CA VAL A 67 0.75 3.87 -18.76
C VAL A 67 1.56 3.09 -19.79
N THR A 68 2.07 1.94 -19.37
CA THR A 68 2.86 1.03 -20.21
C THR A 68 2.09 -0.22 -20.62
N ALA A 69 1.08 -0.62 -19.84
CA ALA A 69 0.22 -1.74 -20.14
C ALA A 69 -1.15 -1.63 -19.48
N THR A 70 -2.13 -2.33 -20.04
CA THR A 70 -3.43 -2.63 -19.42
C THR A 70 -3.65 -4.13 -19.54
N ILE A 71 -3.78 -4.82 -18.43
CA ILE A 71 -3.79 -6.28 -18.36
C ILE A 71 -5.17 -6.74 -17.91
N PRO A 72 -5.97 -7.43 -18.77
CA PRO A 72 -7.22 -8.05 -18.35
C PRO A 72 -6.94 -9.11 -17.26
N VAL A 73 -7.63 -9.03 -16.13
CA VAL A 73 -7.43 -9.95 -15.01
C VAL A 73 -8.70 -10.70 -14.59
N GLY A 74 -9.87 -10.21 -14.93
CA GLY A 74 -11.14 -10.82 -14.58
C GLY A 74 -12.12 -9.83 -13.97
N LYS A 75 -13.16 -10.33 -13.32
CA LYS A 75 -14.23 -9.49 -12.77
C LYS A 75 -13.80 -8.82 -11.48
N ARG A 76 -14.21 -7.56 -11.31
CA ARG A 76 -14.16 -6.80 -10.06
C ARG A 76 -12.80 -6.90 -9.31
N PRO A 77 -11.66 -6.60 -9.97
CA PRO A 77 -10.36 -6.63 -9.32
C PRO A 77 -10.26 -5.51 -8.27
N ARG A 78 -9.93 -5.87 -7.00
CA ARG A 78 -9.86 -4.96 -5.87
C ARG A 78 -8.50 -5.01 -5.17
N GLY A 79 -8.37 -5.77 -4.09
CA GLY A 79 -7.12 -5.92 -3.37
C GLY A 79 -5.97 -6.33 -4.28
N ILE A 80 -4.80 -5.73 -4.10
CA ILE A 80 -3.62 -5.98 -4.93
C ILE A 80 -2.34 -5.91 -4.10
N HIS A 81 -1.53 -6.96 -4.14
CA HIS A 81 -0.27 -7.04 -3.42
C HIS A 81 0.81 -7.76 -4.23
N LEU A 82 2.05 -7.38 -3.97
CA LEU A 82 3.23 -8.02 -4.55
C LEU A 82 3.69 -9.21 -3.71
N SER A 83 4.22 -10.22 -4.39
CA SER A 83 5.05 -11.23 -3.73
C SER A 83 6.28 -10.58 -3.09
N PRO A 84 6.86 -11.15 -2.02
CA PRO A 84 8.04 -10.60 -1.37
C PRO A 84 9.25 -10.42 -2.29
N ASP A 85 9.38 -11.24 -3.34
CA ASP A 85 10.44 -11.13 -4.34
C ASP A 85 10.11 -10.16 -5.50
N GLY A 86 8.91 -9.55 -5.47
CA GLY A 86 8.46 -8.56 -6.46
C GLY A 86 8.17 -9.12 -7.85
N LYS A 87 8.13 -10.45 -8.03
CA LYS A 87 7.94 -11.07 -9.36
C LYS A 87 6.49 -11.37 -9.71
N VAL A 88 5.64 -11.41 -8.73
CA VAL A 88 4.22 -11.72 -8.87
C VAL A 88 3.40 -10.61 -8.25
N VAL A 89 2.35 -10.20 -8.94
CA VAL A 89 1.24 -9.40 -8.39
C VAL A 89 0.06 -10.33 -8.18
N TYR A 90 -0.46 -10.35 -6.97
CA TYR A 90 -1.72 -11.01 -6.64
C TYR A 90 -2.86 -10.01 -6.68
N VAL A 91 -4.05 -10.42 -7.14
CA VAL A 91 -5.23 -9.56 -7.31
C VAL A 91 -6.47 -10.29 -6.80
N ALA A 92 -7.20 -9.71 -5.86
CA ALA A 92 -8.50 -10.22 -5.44
C ALA A 92 -9.52 -9.96 -6.57
N LEU A 93 -10.22 -11.01 -6.96
CA LEU A 93 -11.23 -11.03 -8.03
C LEU A 93 -12.56 -11.52 -7.48
N SER A 94 -13.64 -10.84 -7.77
CA SER A 94 -14.98 -11.20 -7.31
C SER A 94 -15.98 -11.25 -8.47
N GLY A 95 -16.88 -12.22 -8.43
CA GLY A 95 -17.99 -12.33 -9.34
C GLY A 95 -19.27 -11.68 -8.84
N THR A 96 -19.26 -11.12 -7.63
CA THR A 96 -20.41 -10.41 -7.06
C THR A 96 -20.69 -9.15 -7.88
N PRO A 97 -21.95 -8.86 -8.25
CA PRO A 97 -22.29 -7.68 -9.03
C PRO A 97 -21.86 -6.38 -8.35
N ILE A 98 -21.37 -5.42 -9.15
CA ILE A 98 -21.05 -4.09 -8.63
C ILE A 98 -22.33 -3.32 -8.46
N GLU A 99 -22.74 -3.09 -7.23
CA GLU A 99 -23.86 -2.23 -6.94
C GLU A 99 -23.59 -0.76 -7.35
N GLY A 100 -24.68 -0.02 -7.54
CA GLY A 100 -24.63 1.44 -7.64
C GLY A 100 -24.12 2.06 -6.32
N PRO A 101 -23.78 3.35 -6.31
CA PRO A 101 -23.44 4.02 -5.07
C PRO A 101 -24.59 3.85 -4.06
N PRO A 102 -24.29 3.57 -2.78
CA PRO A 102 -25.34 3.39 -1.77
C PRO A 102 -26.24 4.62 -1.72
N GLN A 103 -27.55 4.41 -1.56
CA GLN A 103 -28.47 5.49 -1.26
C GLN A 103 -28.00 6.19 0.02
N ILE A 104 -28.04 7.50 0.03
CA ILE A 104 -27.62 8.28 1.18
C ILE A 104 -28.85 8.90 1.85
N ASP A 105 -28.91 8.91 3.18
CA ASP A 105 -29.91 9.62 3.94
C ASP A 105 -29.74 11.14 3.84
N ALA A 106 -30.69 11.90 4.43
CA ALA A 106 -30.65 13.37 4.45
C ALA A 106 -29.39 13.93 5.18
N HIS A 107 -28.68 13.10 5.95
CA HIS A 107 -27.44 13.45 6.66
C HIS A 107 -26.19 13.00 5.90
N GLY A 108 -26.37 12.38 4.72
CA GLY A 108 -25.28 11.89 3.88
C GLY A 108 -24.67 10.57 4.35
N ASN A 109 -25.38 9.80 5.16
CA ASN A 109 -24.99 8.45 5.54
C ASN A 109 -25.54 7.44 4.55
N PRO A 110 -24.78 6.36 4.21
CA PRO A 110 -25.34 5.30 3.39
C PRO A 110 -26.51 4.65 4.09
N ILE A 111 -27.61 4.50 3.35
CA ILE A 111 -28.76 3.73 3.78
C ILE A 111 -28.47 2.29 3.40
N PHE A 112 -28.26 1.44 4.38
CA PHE A 112 -28.18 0.00 4.18
C PHE A 112 -29.60 -0.57 4.24
N ASP A 113 -30.10 -1.03 3.10
CA ASP A 113 -31.37 -1.77 3.06
C ASP A 113 -31.13 -3.15 3.68
N LYS A 114 -31.63 -3.38 4.88
CA LYS A 114 -31.50 -4.66 5.60
C LYS A 114 -32.07 -5.87 4.85
N LYS A 115 -32.84 -5.63 3.78
CA LYS A 115 -33.41 -6.67 2.94
C LYS A 115 -32.51 -7.09 1.76
N LYS A 116 -31.45 -6.30 1.44
CA LYS A 116 -30.57 -6.56 0.29
C LYS A 116 -29.43 -7.52 0.55
N GLY A 117 -29.11 -7.83 1.79
CA GLY A 117 -27.96 -8.66 2.13
C GLY A 117 -28.02 -10.12 1.70
N ASP A 118 -29.18 -10.63 1.28
CA ASP A 118 -29.36 -12.00 0.82
C ASP A 118 -29.64 -12.13 -0.70
N ASP A 119 -30.02 -11.01 -1.38
CA ASP A 119 -30.43 -11.03 -2.80
C ASP A 119 -29.25 -10.90 -3.78
N ASP A 120 -28.09 -10.39 -3.33
CA ASP A 120 -26.92 -10.13 -4.20
C ASP A 120 -26.20 -11.44 -4.56
N ASP A 121 -26.35 -12.48 -3.76
CA ASP A 121 -25.77 -13.80 -4.00
C ASP A 121 -26.40 -14.57 -5.17
N GLU A 122 -27.66 -14.34 -5.48
CA GLU A 122 -28.37 -15.08 -6.55
C GLU A 122 -27.83 -14.78 -7.97
N ASN A 123 -27.22 -13.60 -8.16
CA ASN A 123 -26.68 -13.17 -9.45
C ASN A 123 -25.14 -13.19 -9.50
N ALA A 124 -24.47 -13.62 -8.44
CA ALA A 124 -23.02 -13.64 -8.39
C ALA A 124 -22.43 -14.78 -9.24
N ASP A 125 -21.45 -14.44 -10.07
CA ASP A 125 -20.64 -15.44 -10.78
C ASP A 125 -19.52 -15.96 -9.88
N LYS A 126 -19.84 -16.86 -8.96
CA LYS A 126 -18.86 -17.43 -8.01
C LYS A 126 -17.66 -18.10 -8.70
N SER A 127 -17.75 -18.43 -9.99
CA SER A 127 -16.61 -18.96 -10.74
C SER A 127 -15.54 -17.90 -11.02
N ALA A 128 -15.89 -16.61 -10.94
CA ALA A 128 -14.97 -15.49 -11.09
C ALA A 128 -14.16 -15.23 -9.79
N ASP A 129 -14.66 -15.65 -8.62
CA ASP A 129 -14.00 -15.46 -7.34
C ASP A 129 -12.61 -16.10 -7.30
N GLY A 130 -11.66 -15.43 -6.66
CA GLY A 130 -10.32 -15.97 -6.49
C GLY A 130 -9.24 -14.90 -6.36
N ILE A 131 -8.00 -15.38 -6.27
CA ILE A 131 -6.82 -14.51 -6.33
C ILE A 131 -6.13 -14.72 -7.68
N GLY A 132 -6.18 -13.71 -8.55
CA GLY A 132 -5.45 -13.67 -9.82
C GLY A 132 -3.95 -13.63 -9.56
N VAL A 133 -3.18 -14.36 -10.37
CA VAL A 133 -1.72 -14.43 -10.31
C VAL A 133 -1.16 -13.80 -11.58
N LEU A 134 -0.52 -12.64 -11.45
CA LEU A 134 0.02 -11.87 -12.56
C LEU A 134 1.56 -11.88 -12.49
N ASP A 135 2.21 -12.30 -13.56
CA ASP A 135 3.66 -12.23 -13.69
C ASP A 135 4.09 -10.78 -14.03
N VAL A 136 4.96 -10.21 -13.19
CA VAL A 136 5.46 -8.83 -13.33
C VAL A 136 6.33 -8.64 -14.54
N GLY A 137 7.16 -9.63 -14.88
CA GLY A 137 8.08 -9.55 -16.01
C GLY A 137 7.37 -9.71 -17.35
N ALA A 138 6.43 -10.64 -17.43
CA ALA A 138 5.64 -10.90 -18.63
C ALA A 138 4.44 -9.98 -18.80
N LEU A 139 4.06 -9.22 -17.76
CA LEU A 139 2.86 -8.37 -17.70
C LEU A 139 1.60 -9.15 -18.13
N LYS A 140 1.42 -10.35 -17.55
CA LYS A 140 0.37 -11.27 -17.94
C LYS A 140 -0.22 -12.00 -16.74
N LEU A 141 -1.55 -12.18 -16.75
CA LEU A 141 -2.22 -13.10 -15.84
C LEU A 141 -1.82 -14.54 -16.19
N THR A 142 -1.28 -15.27 -15.23
CA THR A 142 -0.77 -16.65 -15.41
C THR A 142 -1.66 -17.71 -14.77
N GLY A 143 -2.55 -17.33 -13.87
CA GLY A 143 -3.45 -18.25 -13.21
C GLY A 143 -4.36 -17.56 -12.19
N LYS A 144 -5.14 -18.38 -11.47
CA LYS A 144 -6.02 -17.95 -10.38
C LYS A 144 -6.00 -19.01 -9.28
N LEU A 145 -5.89 -18.56 -8.01
CA LEU A 145 -6.02 -19.40 -6.82
C LEU A 145 -7.47 -19.33 -6.31
N ASN A 146 -7.97 -20.41 -5.76
CA ASN A 146 -9.31 -20.44 -5.15
C ASN A 146 -9.28 -19.72 -3.79
N ALA A 147 -10.07 -18.65 -3.63
CA ALA A 147 -10.00 -17.75 -2.47
C ALA A 147 -11.19 -17.82 -1.50
N GLY A 148 -12.23 -18.50 -1.83
CA GLY A 148 -13.53 -18.42 -1.13
C GLY A 148 -14.51 -17.57 -1.93
N SER A 149 -15.51 -16.96 -1.28
CA SER A 149 -16.57 -16.19 -1.92
C SER A 149 -16.43 -14.70 -1.66
N ASP A 150 -16.52 -13.90 -2.69
CA ASP A 150 -16.40 -12.44 -2.70
C ASP A 150 -15.13 -11.95 -1.96
N PRO A 151 -13.92 -12.26 -2.46
CA PRO A 151 -12.69 -11.80 -1.83
C PRO A 151 -12.50 -10.30 -2.06
N GLU A 152 -12.40 -9.55 -0.95
CA GLU A 152 -12.27 -8.09 -0.97
C GLU A 152 -10.79 -7.66 -0.94
N GLU A 153 -10.11 -8.02 0.11
CA GLU A 153 -8.73 -7.67 0.38
C GLU A 153 -7.98 -8.89 0.93
N PHE A 154 -6.67 -8.84 0.86
CA PHE A 154 -5.82 -9.91 1.37
C PHE A 154 -4.45 -9.39 1.82
N ALA A 155 -3.74 -10.21 2.58
CA ALA A 155 -2.35 -9.98 2.94
C ALA A 155 -1.53 -11.25 2.72
N LEU A 156 -0.25 -11.10 2.44
CA LEU A 156 0.67 -12.22 2.39
C LEU A 156 1.22 -12.51 3.80
N SER A 157 1.47 -13.79 4.08
CA SER A 157 2.30 -14.16 5.22
C SER A 157 3.70 -13.56 5.06
N LYS A 158 4.39 -13.34 6.18
CA LYS A 158 5.73 -12.73 6.17
C LYS A 158 6.75 -13.49 5.31
N ASP A 159 6.62 -14.80 5.23
CA ASP A 159 7.48 -15.67 4.41
C ASP A 159 7.00 -15.82 2.94
N GLY A 160 5.87 -15.19 2.60
CA GLY A 160 5.29 -15.21 1.26
C GLY A 160 4.71 -16.55 0.81
N ARG A 161 4.45 -17.48 1.75
CA ARG A 161 3.92 -18.81 1.42
C ARG A 161 2.41 -18.91 1.47
N GLN A 162 1.76 -17.99 2.16
CA GLN A 162 0.31 -18.00 2.36
C GLN A 162 -0.29 -16.65 2.02
N ILE A 163 -1.57 -16.69 1.70
CA ILE A 163 -2.44 -15.52 1.54
C ILE A 163 -3.56 -15.63 2.56
N TYR A 164 -3.78 -14.56 3.31
CA TYR A 164 -4.90 -14.36 4.24
C TYR A 164 -5.90 -13.43 3.58
N ILE A 165 -7.15 -13.83 3.45
CA ILE A 165 -8.15 -13.18 2.60
C ILE A 165 -9.40 -12.87 3.42
N SER A 166 -9.99 -11.69 3.25
CA SER A 166 -11.36 -11.39 3.70
C SER A 166 -12.37 -11.83 2.65
N ASN A 167 -13.41 -12.57 3.08
CA ASN A 167 -14.50 -13.01 2.22
C ASN A 167 -15.81 -12.43 2.77
N GLU A 168 -16.34 -11.41 2.05
CA GLU A 168 -17.46 -10.62 2.51
C GLU A 168 -18.71 -11.46 2.73
N ASP A 169 -19.14 -12.21 1.70
CA ASP A 169 -20.36 -13.03 1.71
C ASP A 169 -20.41 -14.06 2.83
N THR A 170 -19.28 -14.68 3.15
CA THR A 170 -19.22 -15.79 4.10
C THR A 170 -18.83 -15.37 5.51
N LYS A 171 -18.64 -14.07 5.77
CA LYS A 171 -18.25 -13.54 7.10
C LYS A 171 -17.04 -14.27 7.66
N SER A 172 -16.04 -14.50 6.80
CA SER A 172 -14.89 -15.31 7.14
C SER A 172 -13.58 -14.72 6.61
N ALA A 173 -12.48 -15.14 7.23
CA ALA A 173 -11.16 -15.03 6.63
C ALA A 173 -10.73 -16.41 6.12
N SER A 174 -10.05 -16.45 4.97
CA SER A 174 -9.50 -17.67 4.39
C SER A 174 -7.98 -17.66 4.40
N VAL A 175 -7.39 -18.85 4.48
CA VAL A 175 -5.93 -19.05 4.36
C VAL A 175 -5.66 -19.98 3.18
N ILE A 176 -4.87 -19.48 2.22
CA ILE A 176 -4.45 -20.25 1.04
C ILE A 176 -2.95 -20.52 1.12
N ASP A 177 -2.54 -21.74 0.83
CA ASP A 177 -1.15 -22.07 0.51
C ASP A 177 -0.86 -21.74 -0.96
N ILE A 178 0.05 -20.82 -1.20
CA ILE A 178 0.37 -20.30 -2.55
C ILE A 178 0.91 -21.39 -3.45
N ARG A 179 1.76 -22.27 -2.92
CA ARG A 179 2.44 -23.30 -3.72
C ARG A 179 1.47 -24.34 -4.25
N SER A 180 0.55 -24.79 -3.42
CA SER A 180 -0.43 -25.81 -3.82
C SER A 180 -1.71 -25.21 -4.41
N GLY A 181 -1.95 -23.90 -4.23
CA GLY A 181 -3.19 -23.21 -4.60
C GLY A 181 -4.40 -23.66 -3.78
N LYS A 182 -4.19 -24.34 -2.65
CA LYS A 182 -5.27 -24.92 -1.86
C LYS A 182 -5.68 -24.03 -0.70
N LEU A 183 -6.99 -23.89 -0.53
CA LEU A 183 -7.60 -23.37 0.67
C LEU A 183 -7.27 -24.29 1.85
N GLN A 184 -6.66 -23.76 2.90
CA GLN A 184 -6.25 -24.52 4.09
C GLN A 184 -7.21 -24.32 5.25
N HIS A 185 -7.63 -23.08 5.50
CA HIS A 185 -8.47 -22.74 6.64
C HIS A 185 -9.54 -21.72 6.24
N ILE A 186 -10.69 -21.84 6.90
CA ILE A 186 -11.76 -20.85 6.92
C ILE A 186 -12.00 -20.48 8.38
N ILE A 187 -11.89 -19.19 8.70
CA ILE A 187 -11.93 -18.66 10.06
C ILE A 187 -13.12 -17.73 10.16
N PRO A 188 -14.15 -18.04 10.96
CA PRO A 188 -15.27 -17.13 11.17
C PRO A 188 -14.79 -15.78 11.76
N VAL A 189 -15.29 -14.66 11.20
CA VAL A 189 -15.05 -13.32 11.68
C VAL A 189 -16.37 -12.53 11.75
N GLY A 190 -16.31 -11.22 11.89
CA GLY A 190 -17.51 -10.36 11.92
C GLY A 190 -18.16 -10.18 10.54
N GLN A 191 -19.19 -9.34 10.50
CA GLN A 191 -19.94 -9.03 9.27
C GLN A 191 -19.16 -8.07 8.36
N GLU A 192 -19.26 -8.26 7.06
CA GLU A 192 -18.60 -7.48 6.01
C GLU A 192 -17.07 -7.36 6.28
N PRO A 193 -16.33 -8.49 6.30
CA PRO A 193 -14.89 -8.43 6.44
C PRO A 193 -14.27 -7.80 5.18
N GLU A 194 -13.51 -6.72 5.37
CA GLU A 194 -12.94 -5.91 4.28
C GLU A 194 -11.41 -5.96 4.27
N GLY A 195 -10.76 -5.32 5.23
CA GLY A 195 -9.31 -5.18 5.24
C GLY A 195 -8.59 -6.33 5.93
N VAL A 196 -7.48 -6.77 5.35
CA VAL A 196 -6.57 -7.76 5.97
C VAL A 196 -5.16 -7.22 5.99
N THR A 197 -4.46 -7.36 7.12
CA THR A 197 -3.05 -6.94 7.24
C THR A 197 -2.30 -7.83 8.21
N THR A 198 -1.14 -8.33 7.79
CA THR A 198 -0.24 -9.11 8.62
C THR A 198 0.58 -8.18 9.54
N THR A 199 0.75 -8.57 10.82
CA THR A 199 1.63 -7.85 11.74
C THR A 199 3.09 -7.91 11.28
N PRO A 200 3.93 -6.91 11.63
CA PRO A 200 5.32 -6.86 11.16
C PRO A 200 6.18 -8.06 11.56
N ASP A 201 5.86 -8.69 12.70
CA ASP A 201 6.53 -9.91 13.14
C ASP A 201 6.01 -11.18 12.42
N GLY A 202 4.88 -11.08 11.73
CA GLY A 202 4.25 -12.18 11.00
C GLY A 202 3.49 -13.18 11.87
N LYS A 203 3.31 -12.92 13.17
CA LYS A 203 2.65 -13.85 14.09
C LYS A 203 1.15 -13.77 14.04
N GLN A 204 0.60 -12.64 13.63
CA GLN A 204 -0.83 -12.40 13.58
C GLN A 204 -1.21 -11.69 12.28
N PHE A 205 -2.47 -11.77 11.94
CA PHE A 205 -3.08 -10.90 10.94
C PHE A 205 -4.40 -10.35 11.48
N TYR A 206 -4.70 -9.13 11.07
CA TYR A 206 -5.87 -8.38 11.46
C TYR A 206 -6.88 -8.38 10.34
N VAL A 207 -8.15 -8.56 10.68
CA VAL A 207 -9.29 -8.47 9.76
C VAL A 207 -10.23 -7.41 10.27
N THR A 208 -10.50 -6.39 9.44
CA THR A 208 -11.49 -5.36 9.76
C THR A 208 -12.85 -5.78 9.25
N CYS A 209 -13.89 -5.67 10.09
CA CYS A 209 -15.26 -5.99 9.75
C CYS A 209 -16.13 -4.74 9.81
N GLU A 210 -16.62 -4.30 8.63
CA GLU A 210 -17.24 -3.00 8.47
C GLU A 210 -18.56 -2.82 9.24
N ALA A 211 -19.49 -3.75 9.08
CA ALA A 211 -20.85 -3.58 9.62
C ALA A 211 -20.88 -3.56 11.14
N GLY A 212 -20.00 -4.30 11.80
CA GLY A 212 -19.93 -4.38 13.27
C GLY A 212 -18.93 -3.41 13.91
N GLY A 213 -18.01 -2.87 13.12
CA GLY A 213 -16.85 -2.13 13.62
C GLY A 213 -15.84 -3.03 14.34
N ASP A 214 -15.92 -4.35 14.17
CA ASP A 214 -15.05 -5.32 14.82
C ASP A 214 -13.71 -5.44 14.09
N ILE A 215 -12.65 -5.58 14.87
CA ILE A 215 -11.30 -5.87 14.41
C ILE A 215 -10.90 -7.22 14.99
N TYR A 216 -10.84 -8.24 14.16
CA TYR A 216 -10.41 -9.57 14.56
C TYR A 216 -8.91 -9.70 14.49
N VAL A 217 -8.31 -10.26 15.52
CA VAL A 217 -6.88 -10.60 15.60
C VAL A 217 -6.76 -12.11 15.53
N ILE A 218 -6.10 -12.59 14.49
CA ILE A 218 -5.98 -14.02 14.19
C ILE A 218 -4.52 -14.42 14.31
N ASP A 219 -4.27 -15.49 15.05
CA ASP A 219 -2.94 -16.10 15.16
C ASP A 219 -2.58 -16.80 13.85
N ALA A 220 -1.45 -16.44 13.25
CA ALA A 220 -1.03 -16.94 11.94
C ALA A 220 -0.45 -18.37 11.96
N HIS A 221 -0.30 -18.97 13.13
CA HIS A 221 0.18 -20.35 13.28
C HIS A 221 -0.96 -21.33 13.55
N SER A 222 -1.85 -20.96 14.46
CA SER A 222 -3.02 -21.81 14.83
C SER A 222 -4.24 -21.55 13.95
N TYR A 223 -4.27 -20.42 13.23
CA TYR A 223 -5.40 -19.95 12.41
C TYR A 223 -6.70 -19.81 13.21
N THR A 224 -6.57 -19.32 14.42
CA THR A 224 -7.71 -19.06 15.31
C THR A 224 -7.79 -17.58 15.67
N ALA A 225 -9.00 -17.04 15.78
CA ALA A 225 -9.21 -15.72 16.33
C ALA A 225 -8.85 -15.72 17.82
N VAL A 226 -7.77 -15.01 18.18
CA VAL A 226 -7.31 -14.96 19.58
C VAL A 226 -8.03 -13.89 20.38
N THR A 227 -8.48 -12.83 19.71
CA THR A 227 -9.29 -11.77 20.32
C THR A 227 -9.95 -10.92 19.23
N HIS A 228 -10.85 -10.06 19.63
CA HIS A 228 -11.36 -8.96 18.80
C HIS A 228 -11.62 -7.72 19.67
N PHE A 229 -11.62 -6.57 19.05
CA PHE A 229 -11.98 -5.29 19.70
C PHE A 229 -12.75 -4.41 18.71
N LYS A 230 -13.37 -3.33 19.22
CA LYS A 230 -14.21 -2.46 18.39
C LYS A 230 -13.58 -1.10 18.15
N VAL A 231 -13.86 -0.57 16.97
CA VAL A 231 -13.71 0.85 16.62
C VAL A 231 -15.07 1.40 16.16
N ASN A 232 -15.22 2.71 16.11
CA ASN A 232 -16.44 3.31 15.60
C ASN A 232 -16.50 3.26 14.06
N GLY A 233 -17.69 3.17 13.53
CA GLY A 233 -17.94 3.24 12.09
C GLY A 233 -17.34 2.05 11.31
N ARG A 234 -17.21 2.22 10.02
CA ARG A 234 -16.76 1.18 9.07
C ARG A 234 -15.23 1.15 9.00
N PRO A 235 -14.52 0.26 9.70
CA PRO A 235 -13.06 0.11 9.57
C PRO A 235 -12.72 -0.53 8.22
N ARG A 236 -11.79 0.11 7.47
CA ARG A 236 -11.50 -0.28 6.07
C ARG A 236 -10.15 -0.96 5.88
N SER A 237 -9.16 -0.63 6.67
CA SER A 237 -7.79 -1.12 6.48
C SER A 237 -6.99 -0.99 7.77
N VAL A 238 -5.81 -1.60 7.79
CA VAL A 238 -4.84 -1.46 8.89
C VAL A 238 -3.46 -1.22 8.32
N ALA A 239 -2.67 -0.35 8.95
CA ALA A 239 -1.23 -0.27 8.74
C ALA A 239 -0.51 -0.32 10.08
N PHE A 240 0.64 -0.99 10.14
CA PHE A 240 1.43 -1.11 11.36
C PHE A 240 2.79 -0.42 11.19
N LEU A 241 3.26 0.24 12.23
CA LEU A 241 4.69 0.56 12.34
C LEU A 241 5.49 -0.75 12.48
N SER A 242 6.64 -0.81 11.86
CA SER A 242 7.52 -2.01 11.90
C SER A 242 8.01 -2.34 13.31
N ILE A 243 8.07 -1.33 14.19
CA ILE A 243 8.51 -1.43 15.58
C ILE A 243 7.50 -0.71 16.48
N GLY A 244 7.37 -1.19 17.73
CA GLY A 244 6.59 -0.50 18.76
C GLY A 244 5.15 -0.94 18.91
N GLY A 245 4.67 -1.87 18.10
CA GLY A 245 3.33 -2.44 18.27
C GLY A 245 2.18 -1.45 18.03
N ILE A 246 2.39 -0.42 17.21
CA ILE A 246 1.37 0.58 16.87
C ILE A 246 0.75 0.27 15.53
N GLY A 247 -0.58 0.30 15.49
CA GLY A 247 -1.38 0.19 14.26
C GLY A 247 -2.28 1.41 14.07
N PHE A 248 -2.70 1.60 12.82
CA PHE A 248 -3.58 2.69 12.39
C PHE A 248 -4.78 2.11 11.63
N ILE A 249 -6.00 2.45 12.06
CA ILE A 249 -7.24 1.94 11.49
C ILE A 249 -8.16 3.12 11.15
N PRO A 250 -8.41 3.39 9.87
CA PRO A 250 -9.38 4.40 9.45
C PRO A 250 -10.80 3.84 9.60
N SER A 251 -11.69 4.64 10.14
CA SER A 251 -13.12 4.33 10.29
C SER A 251 -13.93 5.26 9.40
N GLU A 252 -14.43 4.73 8.28
CA GLU A 252 -15.04 5.51 7.20
C GLU A 252 -16.22 6.34 7.66
N SER A 253 -17.27 5.71 8.19
CA SER A 253 -18.51 6.41 8.54
C SER A 253 -18.39 7.28 9.77
N ALA A 254 -17.46 6.96 10.67
CA ALA A 254 -17.15 7.81 11.83
C ALA A 254 -16.29 9.02 11.47
N GLY A 255 -15.56 8.98 10.34
CA GLY A 255 -14.60 10.02 9.98
C GLY A 255 -13.42 10.08 10.95
N GLU A 256 -12.94 8.92 11.39
CA GLU A 256 -11.94 8.80 12.44
C GLU A 256 -10.72 7.98 11.99
N LEU A 257 -9.58 8.28 12.60
CA LEU A 257 -8.37 7.47 12.55
C LEU A 257 -8.11 6.94 13.96
N ASN A 258 -8.10 5.62 14.12
CA ASN A 258 -7.82 4.97 15.39
C ASN A 258 -6.36 4.52 15.44
N ILE A 259 -5.66 4.90 16.49
CA ILE A 259 -4.33 4.44 16.85
C ILE A 259 -4.52 3.28 17.83
N VAL A 260 -3.96 2.13 17.52
CA VAL A 260 -4.16 0.91 18.27
C VAL A 260 -2.83 0.31 18.76
N ASP A 261 -2.88 -0.30 19.94
CA ASP A 261 -1.84 -1.18 20.46
C ASP A 261 -2.07 -2.57 19.86
N SER A 262 -1.20 -2.99 18.95
CA SER A 262 -1.33 -4.29 18.28
C SER A 262 -0.86 -5.45 19.15
N VAL A 263 -0.16 -5.20 20.25
CA VAL A 263 0.26 -6.24 21.19
C VAL A 263 -0.89 -6.62 22.12
N ASN A 264 -1.61 -5.59 22.63
CA ASN A 264 -2.71 -5.77 23.58
C ASN A 264 -4.10 -5.69 22.93
N ALA A 265 -4.18 -5.55 21.60
CA ALA A 265 -5.40 -5.50 20.82
C ALA A 265 -6.42 -4.47 21.37
N LYS A 266 -6.02 -3.22 21.51
CA LYS A 266 -6.88 -2.15 22.05
C LYS A 266 -6.62 -0.81 21.39
N VAL A 267 -7.66 0.04 21.38
CA VAL A 267 -7.55 1.43 20.93
C VAL A 267 -6.79 2.25 21.98
N LEU A 268 -5.77 2.96 21.56
CA LEU A 268 -4.97 3.90 22.37
C LEU A 268 -5.50 5.33 22.25
N LYS A 269 -5.85 5.73 21.02
CA LYS A 269 -6.29 7.09 20.71
C LYS A 269 -7.17 7.06 19.47
N THR A 270 -8.19 7.92 19.46
CA THR A 270 -9.02 8.18 18.28
C THR A 270 -8.88 9.64 17.88
N ILE A 271 -8.62 9.88 16.59
CA ILE A 271 -8.45 11.22 16.01
C ILE A 271 -9.60 11.46 15.05
N ARG A 272 -10.33 12.56 15.21
CA ARG A 272 -11.28 13.01 14.20
C ARG A 272 -10.57 13.66 13.05
N LEU A 273 -10.91 13.19 11.86
CA LEU A 273 -10.46 13.77 10.61
C LEU A 273 -11.30 15.03 10.26
N PRO A 274 -10.83 15.89 9.34
CA PRO A 274 -11.62 16.99 8.84
C PRO A 274 -13.02 16.55 8.41
N ALA A 275 -14.02 17.39 8.63
CA ALA A 275 -15.42 17.07 8.36
C ALA A 275 -15.62 16.59 6.91
N GLY A 276 -16.40 15.52 6.73
CA GLY A 276 -16.67 14.92 5.42
C GLY A 276 -15.57 14.03 4.84
N SER A 277 -14.50 13.73 5.59
CA SER A 277 -13.35 12.96 5.10
C SER A 277 -13.71 11.57 4.54
N ARG A 278 -14.45 10.74 5.31
CA ARG A 278 -14.72 9.34 4.95
C ARG A 278 -13.43 8.59 4.63
N PRO A 279 -12.56 8.32 5.64
CA PRO A 279 -11.26 7.70 5.42
C PRO A 279 -11.39 6.24 4.97
N MET A 280 -10.56 5.84 4.01
CA MET A 280 -10.62 4.53 3.35
C MET A 280 -9.36 3.71 3.62
N ARG A 281 -8.21 4.16 3.17
CA ARG A 281 -6.94 3.44 3.23
C ARG A 281 -5.90 4.24 4.03
N VAL A 282 -5.03 3.52 4.71
CA VAL A 282 -3.84 4.07 5.36
C VAL A 282 -2.57 3.50 4.75
N LYS A 283 -1.53 4.33 4.63
CA LYS A 283 -0.21 3.92 4.15
C LYS A 283 0.88 4.72 4.85
N LEU A 284 1.93 4.04 5.29
CA LEU A 284 3.13 4.68 5.83
C LEU A 284 4.10 5.07 4.72
N SER A 285 4.89 6.12 4.94
CA SER A 285 6.08 6.39 4.14
C SER A 285 7.12 5.28 4.34
N PRO A 286 8.08 5.08 3.41
CA PRO A 286 9.12 4.07 3.56
C PRO A 286 10.00 4.23 4.82
N ASP A 287 10.17 5.45 5.30
CA ASP A 287 10.89 5.76 6.56
C ASP A 287 9.97 5.77 7.79
N GLU A 288 8.70 5.44 7.61
CA GLU A 288 7.64 5.39 8.62
C GLU A 288 7.38 6.69 9.40
N LYS A 289 7.92 7.83 8.96
CA LYS A 289 7.70 9.12 9.65
C LYS A 289 6.38 9.78 9.30
N ARG A 290 5.78 9.39 8.18
CA ARG A 290 4.50 9.93 7.70
C ARG A 290 3.48 8.81 7.57
N LEU A 291 2.24 9.14 7.93
CA LEU A 291 1.08 8.32 7.67
C LEU A 291 0.15 9.07 6.72
N TYR A 292 -0.23 8.44 5.64
CA TYR A 292 -1.15 8.96 4.65
C TYR A 292 -2.50 8.26 4.80
N VAL A 293 -3.57 9.03 4.79
CA VAL A 293 -4.96 8.54 4.89
C VAL A 293 -5.74 9.05 3.70
N SER A 294 -6.24 8.17 2.84
CA SER A 294 -7.14 8.57 1.76
C SER A 294 -8.54 8.86 2.30
N ASN A 295 -9.09 10.04 1.96
CA ASN A 295 -10.40 10.50 2.39
C ASN A 295 -11.38 10.44 1.22
N GLY A 296 -12.10 9.33 1.10
CA GLY A 296 -12.91 9.02 -0.07
C GLY A 296 -13.91 10.11 -0.43
N ARG A 297 -14.72 10.59 0.50
CA ARG A 297 -15.74 11.60 0.21
C ARG A 297 -15.16 12.99 -0.05
N ALA A 298 -14.12 13.35 0.71
CA ALA A 298 -13.51 14.67 0.59
C ALA A 298 -12.64 14.84 -0.66
N GLY A 299 -12.20 13.74 -1.31
CA GLY A 299 -11.26 13.80 -2.42
C GLY A 299 -9.90 14.35 -1.99
N THR A 300 -9.41 13.90 -0.82
CA THR A 300 -8.17 14.38 -0.24
C THR A 300 -7.34 13.25 0.35
N ILE A 301 -6.07 13.54 0.62
CA ILE A 301 -5.16 12.70 1.43
C ILE A 301 -4.77 13.50 2.66
N SER A 302 -5.06 13.00 3.85
CA SER A 302 -4.53 13.55 5.10
C SER A 302 -3.13 13.03 5.35
N VAL A 303 -2.21 13.90 5.73
CA VAL A 303 -0.82 13.58 6.05
C VAL A 303 -0.60 13.79 7.55
N PHE A 304 -0.24 12.74 8.25
CA PHE A 304 0.06 12.76 9.67
C PHE A 304 1.54 12.51 9.94
N ASP A 305 2.03 13.05 11.04
CA ASP A 305 3.21 12.49 11.68
C ASP A 305 2.82 11.16 12.36
N SER A 306 3.50 10.08 12.01
CA SER A 306 3.13 8.74 12.47
C SER A 306 3.45 8.47 13.95
N HIS A 307 4.25 9.31 14.59
CA HIS A 307 4.67 9.18 15.98
C HIS A 307 3.95 10.14 16.93
N THR A 308 3.74 11.39 16.50
CA THR A 308 3.00 12.38 17.31
C THR A 308 1.51 12.33 17.02
N TYR A 309 1.13 11.77 15.86
CA TYR A 309 -0.24 11.69 15.35
C TYR A 309 -0.84 13.07 15.04
N GLU A 310 0.00 14.07 14.81
CA GLU A 310 -0.44 15.41 14.40
C GLU A 310 -0.77 15.43 12.90
N LEU A 311 -1.88 16.07 12.54
CA LEU A 311 -2.21 16.36 11.15
C LEU A 311 -1.28 17.46 10.63
N LEU A 312 -0.46 17.13 9.65
CA LEU A 312 0.53 18.03 9.08
C LEU A 312 0.02 18.75 7.83
N ASP A 313 -0.80 18.04 7.03
CA ASP A 313 -1.29 18.59 5.75
C ASP A 313 -2.54 17.83 5.26
N THR A 314 -3.25 18.44 4.30
CA THR A 314 -4.37 17.81 3.59
C THR A 314 -4.25 18.12 2.09
N ILE A 315 -3.93 17.11 1.30
CA ILE A 315 -3.63 17.22 -0.12
C ILE A 315 -4.90 16.92 -0.92
N LYS A 316 -5.27 17.82 -1.85
CA LYS A 316 -6.38 17.58 -2.76
C LYS A 316 -5.96 16.64 -3.88
N VAL A 317 -6.82 15.65 -4.19
CA VAL A 317 -6.65 14.65 -5.25
C VAL A 317 -7.95 14.49 -6.05
N GLY A 318 -8.08 13.43 -6.84
CA GLY A 318 -9.31 13.16 -7.59
C GLY A 318 -10.50 12.73 -6.73
N ALA A 319 -11.60 12.36 -7.39
CA ALA A 319 -12.83 12.00 -6.71
C ALA A 319 -12.74 10.61 -6.08
N ARG A 320 -13.11 10.54 -4.80
CA ARG A 320 -13.20 9.30 -4.01
C ARG A 320 -11.92 8.44 -4.11
N PRO A 321 -10.77 8.93 -3.59
CA PRO A 321 -9.56 8.13 -3.54
C PRO A 321 -9.77 6.91 -2.62
N TRP A 322 -9.49 5.72 -3.16
CA TRP A 322 -9.56 4.45 -2.45
C TRP A 322 -8.16 4.04 -2.00
N GLY A 323 -7.51 3.23 -2.82
CA GLY A 323 -6.16 2.77 -2.60
C GLY A 323 -5.14 3.88 -2.77
N ILE A 324 -4.09 3.82 -1.96
CA ILE A 324 -2.92 4.68 -2.06
C ILE A 324 -1.64 3.87 -1.99
N GLY A 325 -0.63 4.29 -2.73
CA GLY A 325 0.70 3.69 -2.72
C GLY A 325 1.78 4.76 -2.68
N VAL A 326 2.86 4.53 -1.95
CA VAL A 326 4.02 5.42 -1.89
C VAL A 326 5.16 4.78 -2.66
N SER A 327 5.85 5.57 -3.50
CA SER A 327 7.02 5.09 -4.24
C SER A 327 8.12 4.61 -3.29
N PRO A 328 8.95 3.61 -3.69
CA PRO A 328 9.99 3.06 -2.82
C PRO A 328 11.03 4.10 -2.34
N ASP A 329 11.24 5.15 -3.13
CA ASP A 329 12.12 6.27 -2.79
C ASP A 329 11.44 7.36 -1.93
N GLY A 330 10.15 7.20 -1.62
CA GLY A 330 9.38 8.15 -0.81
C GLY A 330 9.04 9.47 -1.49
N LYS A 331 9.25 9.61 -2.81
CA LYS A 331 9.05 10.89 -3.51
C LYS A 331 7.62 11.12 -3.96
N PHE A 332 6.91 10.06 -4.35
CA PHE A 332 5.56 10.16 -4.89
C PHE A 332 4.56 9.32 -4.11
N LEU A 333 3.37 9.85 -3.98
CA LEU A 333 2.19 9.10 -3.59
C LEU A 333 1.24 9.01 -4.79
N PHE A 334 0.74 7.81 -5.03
CA PHE A 334 -0.28 7.51 -6.03
C PHE A 334 -1.61 7.27 -5.33
N ALA A 335 -2.69 7.86 -5.83
CA ALA A 335 -4.04 7.67 -5.30
C ALA A 335 -5.00 7.24 -6.42
N ALA A 336 -5.65 6.10 -6.23
CA ALA A 336 -6.65 5.55 -7.15
C ALA A 336 -7.99 6.23 -6.93
N ASN A 337 -8.43 7.05 -7.89
CA ASN A 337 -9.65 7.86 -7.82
C ASN A 337 -10.79 7.16 -8.56
N GLY A 338 -11.61 6.39 -7.84
CA GLY A 338 -12.62 5.52 -8.43
C GLY A 338 -13.53 6.21 -9.45
N PRO A 339 -14.39 7.16 -9.07
CA PRO A 339 -15.34 7.79 -9.97
C PRO A 339 -14.72 8.63 -11.10
N SER A 340 -13.50 9.17 -10.90
CA SER A 340 -12.83 9.97 -11.93
C SER A 340 -12.03 9.14 -12.93
N ASN A 341 -11.88 7.82 -12.71
CA ASN A 341 -11.16 6.89 -13.57
C ASN A 341 -9.71 7.32 -13.85
N ASP A 342 -9.06 7.84 -12.83
CA ASP A 342 -7.70 8.35 -12.91
C ASP A 342 -6.89 8.06 -11.63
N ILE A 343 -5.60 8.30 -11.72
CA ILE A 343 -4.65 8.17 -10.61
C ILE A 343 -4.02 9.54 -10.40
N SER A 344 -4.18 10.10 -9.21
CA SER A 344 -3.44 11.29 -8.80
C SER A 344 -2.00 10.90 -8.44
N VAL A 345 -1.03 11.67 -8.94
CA VAL A 345 0.37 11.59 -8.55
C VAL A 345 0.70 12.82 -7.71
N VAL A 346 1.06 12.60 -6.46
CA VAL A 346 1.40 13.64 -5.49
C VAL A 346 2.91 13.64 -5.26
N ASP A 347 3.55 14.79 -5.43
CA ASP A 347 4.93 15.01 -5.00
C ASP A 347 4.95 15.20 -3.47
N LEU A 348 5.62 14.30 -2.76
CA LEU A 348 5.64 14.27 -1.29
C LEU A 348 6.64 15.26 -0.67
N MET A 349 7.50 15.88 -1.48
CA MET A 349 8.35 16.97 -1.02
C MET A 349 7.54 18.28 -0.90
N THR A 350 6.60 18.48 -1.82
CA THR A 350 5.79 19.70 -1.89
C THR A 350 4.35 19.50 -1.41
N ASN A 351 3.92 18.27 -1.19
CA ASN A 351 2.54 17.86 -0.88
C ASN A 351 1.51 18.37 -1.91
N LYS A 352 1.88 18.34 -3.20
CA LYS A 352 1.01 18.80 -4.28
C LYS A 352 0.78 17.71 -5.32
N GLU A 353 -0.45 17.64 -5.85
CA GLU A 353 -0.73 16.86 -7.05
C GLU A 353 0.04 17.48 -8.24
N VAL A 354 0.92 16.70 -8.85
CA VAL A 354 1.77 17.13 -9.98
C VAL A 354 1.36 16.51 -11.30
N SER A 355 0.60 15.42 -11.27
CA SER A 355 0.11 14.74 -12.47
C SER A 355 -1.16 13.98 -12.17
N ARG A 356 -1.94 13.74 -13.22
CA ARG A 356 -3.12 12.88 -13.19
C ARG A 356 -3.08 11.94 -14.39
N ILE A 357 -3.06 10.63 -14.11
CA ILE A 357 -2.89 9.58 -15.11
C ILE A 357 -4.22 8.89 -15.33
N LYS A 358 -4.67 8.77 -16.57
CA LYS A 358 -5.87 8.03 -16.91
C LYS A 358 -5.67 6.54 -16.65
N ALA A 359 -6.65 5.91 -16.00
CA ALA A 359 -6.68 4.47 -15.72
C ALA A 359 -7.87 3.80 -16.40
N GLY A 360 -8.11 2.54 -16.09
CA GLY A 360 -9.36 1.86 -16.40
C GLY A 360 -10.53 2.41 -15.58
N SER A 361 -11.67 1.73 -15.64
CA SER A 361 -12.89 2.18 -14.95
C SER A 361 -12.89 1.79 -13.48
N SER A 362 -13.12 2.75 -12.60
CA SER A 362 -13.12 2.61 -11.14
C SER A 362 -11.80 2.05 -10.58
N PRO A 363 -10.67 2.78 -10.68
CA PRO A 363 -9.42 2.37 -10.05
C PRO A 363 -9.60 2.23 -8.53
N TRP A 364 -9.05 1.12 -7.97
CA TRP A 364 -9.29 0.73 -6.58
C TRP A 364 -8.00 0.52 -5.77
N GLY A 365 -7.23 -0.50 -6.04
CA GLY A 365 -6.02 -0.88 -5.31
C GLY A 365 -4.73 -0.47 -6.01
N ILE A 366 -3.66 -0.27 -5.24
CA ILE A 366 -2.33 0.10 -5.77
C ILE A 366 -1.25 -0.78 -5.16
N ALA A 367 -0.44 -1.41 -6.02
CA ALA A 367 0.80 -2.07 -5.65
C ALA A 367 1.97 -1.47 -6.44
N ILE A 368 3.14 -1.33 -5.81
CA ILE A 368 4.32 -0.69 -6.42
C ILE A 368 5.51 -1.59 -6.27
N THR A 369 6.18 -1.94 -7.40
CA THR A 369 7.43 -2.70 -7.38
C THR A 369 8.62 -1.76 -7.22
N SER A 370 9.74 -2.29 -6.72
CA SER A 370 11.08 -1.75 -6.97
C SER A 370 11.80 -2.70 -7.92
N ARG A 371 12.43 -2.19 -8.94
CA ARG A 371 13.31 -2.97 -9.81
C ARG A 371 14.74 -2.86 -9.36
#